data_f104895f18a474da47da8678a86ba545
#
_entry.id   f104895f18a474da47da8678a86ba545
#
_cell.length_a   1.000
_cell.length_b   1.000
_cell.length_c   1.000
_cell.angle_alpha   90.00
_cell.angle_beta   90.00
_cell.angle_gamma   90.00
#
_symmetry.space_group_name_H-M   'P 1'
#
loop_
_entity.id
_entity.type
_entity.pdbx_description
1 polymer ?
#
loop_
_entity_poly.entity_id
_entity_poly.type
_entity_poly.pdbx_seq_one_letter_code
_entity_poly.pdbx_strand_id
1 'polypeptide(L)'
;LLKNNISILMANGIGFSTFIKILNAMNIPWKLRTDNDIFKIPKKKYYRMAGMQRAISILEDYRELDASEKKIIEENKEKLKELPTNIPTNEINTICSTLRSILNNHGIFLSEKDLENDMFNSPIKNDLIEFFNDLEEYEIITAMQEAKGNFMYNFIRQKSTSLSKLKEHSLTNLLR
;
A
#
# COMPACT_ATOMS: atom_id res chain seq x y z
N LEU A 1 4.55 -7.00 18.49
CA LEU A 1 3.96 -5.65 18.41
C LEU A 1 3.89 -5.01 19.80
N LEU A 2 3.25 -5.64 20.78
CA LEU A 2 3.14 -5.11 22.16
C LEU A 2 4.50 -4.80 22.80
N LYS A 3 5.51 -5.61 22.50
CA LYS A 3 6.87 -5.44 23.04
C LYS A 3 7.56 -4.15 22.56
N ASN A 4 7.10 -3.59 21.43
CA ASN A 4 7.66 -2.37 20.82
C ASN A 4 6.68 -1.19 20.86
N ASN A 5 5.59 -1.27 21.64
CA ASN A 5 4.53 -0.25 21.70
C ASN A 5 3.95 0.12 20.32
N ILE A 6 3.84 -0.86 19.41
CA ILE A 6 3.27 -0.67 18.09
C ILE A 6 1.80 -1.10 18.11
N SER A 7 0.92 -0.22 17.69
CA SER A 7 -0.50 -0.50 17.47
C SER A 7 -0.84 -0.40 15.97
N ILE A 8 -1.69 -1.27 15.49
CA ILE A 8 -2.17 -1.26 14.11
C ILE A 8 -3.61 -0.80 14.10
N LEU A 9 -3.88 0.27 13.36
CA LEU A 9 -5.22 0.78 13.12
C LEU A 9 -5.61 0.52 11.66
N MET A 10 -6.69 -0.23 11.46
CA MET A 10 -7.27 -0.44 10.14
C MET A 10 -8.28 0.68 9.85
N ALA A 11 -7.98 1.53 8.89
CA ALA A 11 -8.91 2.54 8.40
C ALA A 11 -9.63 2.00 7.16
N ASN A 12 -10.93 1.78 7.26
CA ASN A 12 -11.74 1.36 6.12
C ASN A 12 -11.95 2.53 5.15
N GLY A 13 -11.75 2.25 3.85
CA GLY A 13 -11.87 3.25 2.80
C GLY A 13 -10.75 4.30 2.84
N ILE A 14 -11.09 5.57 2.58
CA ILE A 14 -10.14 6.68 2.43
C ILE A 14 -10.04 7.59 3.67
N GLY A 15 -10.55 7.13 4.81
CA GLY A 15 -10.66 7.91 6.05
C GLY A 15 -9.36 8.21 6.81
N PHE A 16 -8.18 8.00 6.21
CA PHE A 16 -6.87 8.16 6.86
C PHE A 16 -6.65 9.54 7.49
N SER A 17 -7.07 10.62 6.82
CA SER A 17 -6.83 12.00 7.27
C SER A 17 -7.37 12.28 8.65
N THR A 18 -8.54 11.74 9.01
CA THR A 18 -9.12 11.91 10.34
C THR A 18 -8.25 11.28 11.42
N PHE A 19 -7.78 10.05 11.19
CA PHE A 19 -6.90 9.36 12.13
C PHE A 19 -5.54 10.05 12.25
N ILE A 20 -4.95 10.48 11.12
CA ILE A 20 -3.68 11.20 11.10
C ILE A 20 -3.78 12.51 11.90
N LYS A 21 -4.86 13.28 11.76
CA LYS A 21 -5.09 14.49 12.55
C LYS A 21 -5.10 14.21 14.05
N ILE A 22 -5.79 13.15 14.47
CA ILE A 22 -5.84 12.75 15.88
C ILE A 22 -4.43 12.34 16.36
N LEU A 23 -3.73 11.50 15.61
CA LEU A 23 -2.39 11.03 15.97
C LEU A 23 -1.40 12.21 16.09
N ASN A 24 -1.44 13.15 15.14
CA ASN A 24 -0.61 14.36 15.19
C ASN A 24 -0.95 15.25 16.38
N ALA A 25 -2.25 15.47 16.69
CA ALA A 25 -2.67 16.25 17.84
C ALA A 25 -2.22 15.64 19.19
N MET A 26 -2.06 14.31 19.21
CA MET A 26 -1.57 13.56 20.37
C MET A 26 -0.04 13.35 20.37
N ASN A 27 0.69 13.88 19.39
CA ASN A 27 2.12 13.63 19.16
C ASN A 27 2.47 12.13 19.06
N ILE A 28 1.59 11.32 18.49
CA ILE A 28 1.82 9.89 18.29
C ILE A 28 2.45 9.69 16.91
N PRO A 29 3.68 9.11 16.83
CA PRO A 29 4.30 8.78 15.55
C PRO A 29 3.45 7.77 14.79
N TRP A 30 3.31 7.99 13.49
CA TRP A 30 2.54 7.09 12.63
C TRP A 30 3.27 6.78 11.32
N LYS A 31 2.96 5.63 10.77
CA LYS A 31 3.27 5.20 9.40
C LYS A 31 1.98 4.73 8.74
N LEU A 32 1.91 4.82 7.43
CA LEU A 32 0.74 4.46 6.65
C LEU A 32 1.09 3.43 5.57
N ARG A 33 0.20 2.46 5.35
CA ARG A 33 0.19 1.64 4.14
C ARG A 33 -1.18 1.78 3.47
N THR A 34 -1.20 1.94 2.16
CA THR A 34 -2.41 2.05 1.34
C THR A 34 -2.25 1.32 0.01
N ASP A 35 -3.38 0.93 -0.57
CA ASP A 35 -3.43 0.28 -1.88
C ASP A 35 -3.11 1.27 -3.00
N ASN A 36 -2.58 0.76 -4.12
CA ASN A 36 -2.25 1.53 -5.31
C ASN A 36 -3.32 1.36 -6.39
N ASP A 37 -4.53 1.78 -6.05
CA ASP A 37 -5.68 1.68 -6.95
C ASP A 37 -5.51 2.51 -8.21
N ILE A 38 -5.87 1.91 -9.35
CA ILE A 38 -6.00 2.61 -10.65
C ILE A 38 -7.46 2.57 -11.05
N PHE A 39 -8.12 3.72 -11.08
CA PHE A 39 -9.53 3.83 -11.41
C PHE A 39 -9.77 4.51 -12.75
N LYS A 40 -10.77 4.02 -13.49
CA LYS A 40 -11.30 4.72 -14.64
C LYS A 40 -12.04 5.98 -14.19
N ILE A 41 -11.72 7.12 -14.78
CA ILE A 41 -12.41 8.38 -14.47
C ILE A 41 -13.84 8.30 -15.04
N PRO A 42 -14.89 8.48 -14.22
CA PRO A 42 -16.27 8.43 -14.71
C PRO A 42 -16.50 9.36 -15.88
N LYS A 43 -17.18 8.87 -16.93
CA LYS A 43 -17.50 9.61 -18.16
C LYS A 43 -16.31 10.04 -19.02
N LYS A 44 -15.05 9.67 -18.66
CA LYS A 44 -13.83 9.93 -19.45
C LYS A 44 -13.25 8.62 -19.98
N LYS A 45 -12.36 8.74 -20.99
CA LYS A 45 -11.59 7.61 -21.54
C LYS A 45 -10.27 7.38 -20.79
N TYR A 46 -10.03 8.11 -19.70
CA TYR A 46 -8.79 8.09 -18.94
C TYR A 46 -8.93 7.35 -17.61
N TYR A 47 -7.79 6.92 -17.11
CA TYR A 47 -7.62 6.32 -15.80
C TYR A 47 -6.79 7.25 -14.90
N ARG A 48 -6.86 7.08 -13.60
CA ARG A 48 -6.00 7.79 -12.64
C ARG A 48 -5.39 6.83 -11.62
N MET A 49 -4.20 7.13 -11.18
CA MET A 49 -3.53 6.41 -10.09
C MET A 49 -4.03 6.95 -8.74
N ALA A 50 -5.21 6.53 -8.33
CA ALA A 50 -5.88 7.09 -7.16
C ALA A 50 -5.12 6.80 -5.85
N GLY A 51 -4.52 5.61 -5.73
CA GLY A 51 -3.70 5.26 -4.58
C GLY A 51 -2.47 6.16 -4.44
N MET A 52 -1.71 6.34 -5.53
CA MET A 52 -0.54 7.23 -5.54
C MET A 52 -0.92 8.69 -5.25
N GLN A 53 -1.97 9.21 -5.87
CA GLN A 53 -2.46 10.57 -5.64
C GLN A 53 -2.88 10.78 -4.17
N ARG A 54 -3.56 9.81 -3.57
CA ARG A 54 -3.94 9.82 -2.16
C ARG A 54 -2.70 9.86 -1.26
N ALA A 55 -1.71 9.03 -1.54
CA ALA A 55 -0.48 8.98 -0.76
C ALA A 55 0.31 10.31 -0.86
N ILE A 56 0.39 10.91 -2.05
CA ILE A 56 1.01 12.23 -2.26
C ILE A 56 0.25 13.32 -1.49
N SER A 57 -1.08 13.33 -1.54
CA SER A 57 -1.88 14.31 -0.80
C SER A 57 -1.64 14.22 0.71
N ILE A 58 -1.58 13.00 1.25
CA ILE A 58 -1.26 12.78 2.67
C ILE A 58 0.18 13.25 2.99
N LEU A 59 1.11 13.02 2.10
CA LEU A 59 2.49 13.48 2.25
C LEU A 59 2.56 15.02 2.29
N GLU A 60 1.92 15.69 1.32
CA GLU A 60 1.87 17.15 1.25
C GLU A 60 1.17 17.78 2.46
N ASP A 61 0.10 17.15 2.97
CA ASP A 61 -0.72 17.66 4.08
C ASP A 61 -0.07 17.47 5.47
N TYR A 62 0.75 16.42 5.64
CA TYR A 62 1.15 15.98 6.99
C TYR A 62 2.65 15.75 7.19
N ARG A 63 3.48 16.02 6.20
CA ARG A 63 4.94 15.89 6.30
C ARG A 63 5.65 17.15 5.81
N GLU A 64 6.74 17.46 6.44
CA GLU A 64 7.65 18.50 5.97
C GLU A 64 8.48 17.94 4.82
N LEU A 65 8.44 18.61 3.69
CA LEU A 65 9.16 18.25 2.47
C LEU A 65 10.27 19.27 2.22
N ASP A 66 11.42 18.80 1.77
CA ASP A 66 12.46 19.69 1.29
C ASP A 66 12.12 20.26 -0.11
N ALA A 67 12.95 21.21 -0.57
CA ALA A 67 12.71 21.90 -1.85
C ALA A 67 12.82 20.95 -3.06
N SER A 68 13.67 19.92 -2.98
CA SER A 68 13.86 18.97 -4.07
C SER A 68 12.68 18.00 -4.16
N GLU A 69 12.19 17.51 -3.04
CA GLU A 69 11.02 16.64 -2.95
C GLU A 69 9.77 17.36 -3.48
N LYS A 70 9.54 18.61 -3.04
CA LYS A 70 8.43 19.45 -3.53
C LYS A 70 8.48 19.59 -5.04
N LYS A 71 9.64 19.93 -5.60
CA LYS A 71 9.83 20.10 -7.04
C LYS A 71 9.50 18.80 -7.79
N ILE A 72 10.03 17.66 -7.34
CA ILE A 72 9.78 16.35 -7.99
C ILE A 72 8.28 16.02 -7.97
N ILE A 73 7.60 16.26 -6.84
CA ILE A 73 6.16 16.00 -6.72
C ILE A 73 5.38 16.90 -7.68
N GLU A 74 5.65 18.20 -7.70
CA GLU A 74 4.95 19.17 -8.55
C GLU A 74 5.11 18.85 -10.04
N GLU A 75 6.31 18.48 -10.48
CA GLU A 75 6.59 18.15 -11.88
C GLU A 75 5.90 16.86 -12.36
N ASN A 76 5.52 15.97 -11.44
CA ASN A 76 5.06 14.62 -11.79
C ASN A 76 3.62 14.31 -11.39
N LYS A 77 3.06 14.94 -10.34
CA LYS A 77 1.72 14.59 -9.83
C LYS A 77 0.60 14.74 -10.86
N GLU A 78 0.69 15.69 -11.78
CA GLU A 78 -0.32 15.89 -12.81
C GLU A 78 -0.36 14.75 -13.84
N LYS A 79 0.79 14.15 -14.16
CA LYS A 79 0.90 13.03 -15.10
C LYS A 79 0.18 11.77 -14.62
N LEU A 80 -0.11 11.67 -13.32
CA LEU A 80 -0.81 10.54 -12.69
C LEU A 80 -2.33 10.65 -12.75
N LYS A 81 -2.87 11.79 -13.19
CA LYS A 81 -4.31 12.08 -13.18
C LYS A 81 -5.06 11.55 -14.39
N GLU A 82 -4.41 11.50 -15.55
CA GLU A 82 -5.04 11.10 -16.82
C GLU A 82 -4.14 10.14 -17.60
N LEU A 83 -4.27 8.86 -17.30
CA LEU A 83 -3.57 7.79 -18.01
C LEU A 83 -4.44 7.28 -19.16
N PRO A 84 -3.88 7.00 -20.34
CA PRO A 84 -4.67 6.48 -21.48
C PRO A 84 -5.20 5.07 -21.24
N THR A 85 -4.53 4.29 -20.39
CA THR A 85 -4.91 2.91 -20.05
C THR A 85 -4.77 2.67 -18.54
N ASN A 86 -5.29 1.53 -18.07
CA ASN A 86 -5.08 1.07 -16.70
C ASN A 86 -3.70 0.41 -16.46
N ILE A 87 -2.89 0.30 -17.52
CA ILE A 87 -1.52 -0.22 -17.44
C ILE A 87 -0.58 0.99 -17.60
N PRO A 88 0.20 1.35 -16.57
CA PRO A 88 1.16 2.44 -16.65
C PRO A 88 2.25 2.17 -17.69
N THR A 89 2.64 3.23 -18.43
CA THR A 89 3.80 3.18 -19.33
C THR A 89 5.11 3.12 -18.55
N ASN A 90 6.23 2.81 -19.23
CA ASN A 90 7.56 2.82 -18.60
C ASN A 90 7.91 4.18 -17.99
N GLU A 91 7.53 5.29 -18.63
CA GLU A 91 7.70 6.65 -18.09
C GLU A 91 6.94 6.80 -16.76
N ILE A 92 5.67 6.42 -16.74
CA ILE A 92 4.83 6.47 -15.53
C ILE A 92 5.39 5.57 -14.42
N ASN A 93 5.87 4.38 -14.77
CA ASN A 93 6.50 3.47 -13.80
C ASN A 93 7.76 4.09 -13.17
N THR A 94 8.58 4.77 -13.95
CA THR A 94 9.77 5.50 -13.46
C THR A 94 9.36 6.63 -12.51
N ILE A 95 8.36 7.41 -12.88
CA ILE A 95 7.79 8.46 -12.02
C ILE A 95 7.28 7.86 -10.71
N CYS A 96 6.51 6.78 -10.78
CA CYS A 96 5.98 6.09 -9.61
C CYS A 96 7.08 5.56 -8.69
N SER A 97 8.17 5.03 -9.25
CA SER A 97 9.32 4.56 -8.47
C SER A 97 9.98 5.71 -7.69
N THR A 98 10.18 6.86 -8.34
CA THR A 98 10.76 8.05 -7.71
C THR A 98 9.85 8.57 -6.58
N LEU A 99 8.55 8.73 -6.87
CA LEU A 99 7.58 9.20 -5.87
C LEU A 99 7.43 8.22 -4.70
N ARG A 100 7.46 6.91 -4.97
CA ARG A 100 7.42 5.86 -3.94
C ARG A 100 8.64 5.94 -3.02
N SER A 101 9.81 6.26 -3.55
CA SER A 101 11.02 6.47 -2.72
C SER A 101 10.81 7.63 -1.74
N ILE A 102 10.30 8.76 -2.20
CA ILE A 102 9.98 9.91 -1.33
C ILE A 102 8.94 9.50 -0.28
N LEU A 103 7.84 8.89 -0.68
CA LEU A 103 6.79 8.43 0.24
C LEU A 103 7.35 7.51 1.34
N ASN A 104 8.18 6.55 0.97
CA ASN A 104 8.79 5.59 1.90
C ASN A 104 9.69 6.28 2.93
N ASN A 105 10.46 7.30 2.54
CA ASN A 105 11.30 8.09 3.45
C ASN A 105 10.46 8.79 4.52
N HIS A 106 9.22 9.15 4.19
CA HIS A 106 8.27 9.79 5.11
C HIS A 106 7.33 8.80 5.82
N GLY A 107 7.58 7.49 5.71
CA GLY A 107 6.78 6.45 6.38
C GLY A 107 5.41 6.20 5.75
N ILE A 108 5.24 6.54 4.47
CA ILE A 108 4.03 6.27 3.69
C ILE A 108 4.38 5.19 2.66
N PHE A 109 3.79 4.01 2.80
CA PHE A 109 4.06 2.84 1.97
C PHE A 109 2.88 2.55 1.05
N LEU A 110 3.17 2.32 -0.22
CA LEU A 110 2.19 2.01 -1.23
C LEU A 110 2.37 0.56 -1.69
N SER A 111 1.30 -0.23 -1.67
CA SER A 111 1.29 -1.57 -2.27
C SER A 111 1.59 -1.50 -3.77
N GLU A 112 2.04 -2.59 -4.39
CA GLU A 112 2.14 -2.63 -5.86
C GLU A 112 0.75 -2.51 -6.50
N LYS A 113 -0.22 -3.21 -5.97
CA LYS A 113 -1.65 -3.09 -6.29
C LYS A 113 -2.47 -2.98 -4.99
N ASP A 114 -2.52 -4.02 -4.22
CA ASP A 114 -3.16 -4.14 -2.91
C ASP A 114 -2.35 -5.08 -2.00
N LEU A 115 -2.73 -5.17 -0.73
CA LEU A 115 -2.02 -5.99 0.25
C LEU A 115 -2.04 -7.48 -0.12
N GLU A 116 -3.13 -7.98 -0.65
CA GLU A 116 -3.31 -9.38 -1.00
C GLU A 116 -2.37 -9.78 -2.16
N ASN A 117 -2.26 -8.92 -3.19
CA ASN A 117 -1.29 -9.10 -4.27
C ASN A 117 0.16 -9.07 -3.76
N ASP A 118 0.49 -8.12 -2.87
CA ASP A 118 1.83 -8.02 -2.29
C ASP A 118 2.18 -9.26 -1.46
N MET A 119 1.23 -9.78 -0.68
CA MET A 119 1.42 -11.03 0.08
C MET A 119 1.63 -12.22 -0.85
N PHE A 120 0.82 -12.33 -1.89
CA PHE A 120 0.94 -13.44 -2.87
C PHE A 120 2.26 -13.39 -3.63
N ASN A 121 2.81 -12.22 -3.89
CA ASN A 121 4.11 -12.02 -4.56
C ASN A 121 5.30 -11.94 -3.58
N SER A 122 5.11 -12.34 -2.33
CA SER A 122 6.14 -12.30 -1.28
C SER A 122 6.75 -13.68 -1.02
N PRO A 123 7.78 -13.79 -0.14
CA PRO A 123 8.37 -15.08 0.25
C PRO A 123 7.41 -16.12 0.85
N ILE A 124 6.17 -15.74 1.17
CA ILE A 124 5.14 -16.68 1.66
C ILE A 124 4.22 -17.21 0.56
N LYS A 125 4.50 -16.93 -0.73
CA LYS A 125 3.67 -17.38 -1.85
C LYS A 125 3.38 -18.89 -1.81
N ASN A 126 4.41 -19.70 -1.63
CA ASN A 126 4.25 -21.16 -1.60
C ASN A 126 3.41 -21.63 -0.39
N ASP A 127 3.54 -20.95 0.75
CA ASP A 127 2.73 -21.25 1.93
C ASP A 127 1.25 -20.89 1.72
N LEU A 128 0.98 -19.82 0.94
CA LEU A 128 -0.38 -19.45 0.53
C LEU A 128 -0.96 -20.46 -0.44
N ILE A 129 -0.21 -20.89 -1.45
CA ILE A 129 -0.63 -21.94 -2.40
C ILE A 129 -0.96 -23.22 -1.63
N GLU A 130 -0.09 -23.66 -0.72
CA GLU A 130 -0.34 -24.84 0.11
C GLU A 130 -1.55 -24.68 1.02
N PHE A 131 -1.78 -23.49 1.56
CA PHE A 131 -2.94 -23.19 2.42
C PHE A 131 -4.26 -23.28 1.65
N PHE A 132 -4.29 -22.82 0.41
CA PHE A 132 -5.46 -22.80 -0.46
C PHE A 132 -5.57 -24.03 -1.38
N ASN A 133 -4.69 -24.99 -1.28
CA ASN A 133 -4.51 -26.32 -1.87
C ASN A 133 -5.20 -26.63 -3.22
N ASP A 134 -6.47 -26.25 -3.38
CA ASP A 134 -7.30 -26.59 -4.55
C ASP A 134 -7.62 -25.39 -5.47
N LEU A 135 -7.00 -24.22 -5.22
CA LEU A 135 -7.26 -23.00 -5.98
C LEU A 135 -6.10 -22.64 -6.91
N GLU A 136 -6.44 -22.14 -8.10
CA GLU A 136 -5.48 -21.51 -9.00
C GLU A 136 -4.99 -20.16 -8.45
N GLU A 137 -3.81 -19.69 -8.87
CA GLU A 137 -3.17 -18.48 -8.34
C GLU A 137 -4.09 -17.24 -8.32
N TYR A 138 -4.87 -17.03 -9.38
CA TYR A 138 -5.79 -15.90 -9.47
C TYR A 138 -7.00 -16.03 -8.53
N GLU A 139 -7.44 -17.27 -8.28
CA GLU A 139 -8.53 -17.57 -7.34
C GLU A 139 -8.08 -17.35 -5.90
N ILE A 140 -6.82 -17.67 -5.57
CA ILE A 140 -6.24 -17.42 -4.25
C ILE A 140 -6.29 -15.93 -3.91
N ILE A 141 -5.86 -15.05 -4.83
CA ILE A 141 -5.89 -13.59 -4.60
C ILE A 141 -7.34 -13.13 -4.38
N THR A 142 -8.26 -13.61 -5.21
CA THR A 142 -9.68 -13.27 -5.08
C THR A 142 -10.26 -13.72 -3.74
N ALA A 143 -9.97 -14.97 -3.34
CA ALA A 143 -10.41 -15.49 -2.05
C ALA A 143 -9.83 -14.70 -0.85
N MET A 144 -8.58 -14.26 -0.95
CA MET A 144 -7.97 -13.37 0.05
C MET A 144 -8.69 -12.02 0.14
N GLN A 145 -9.04 -11.42 -1.00
CA GLN A 145 -9.75 -10.13 -1.07
C GLN A 145 -11.18 -10.22 -0.52
N GLU A 146 -11.88 -11.32 -0.76
CA GLU A 146 -13.26 -11.53 -0.30
C GLU A 146 -13.35 -11.86 1.21
N ALA A 147 -12.39 -12.62 1.73
CA ALA A 147 -12.43 -13.15 3.08
C ALA A 147 -11.39 -12.53 4.04
N LYS A 148 -10.94 -11.30 3.78
CA LYS A 148 -9.80 -10.61 4.43
C LYS A 148 -9.50 -11.02 5.88
N GLY A 149 -10.42 -10.78 6.79
CA GLY A 149 -10.21 -11.05 8.22
C GLY A 149 -10.17 -12.55 8.56
N ASN A 150 -11.10 -13.33 8.03
CA ASN A 150 -11.21 -14.76 8.29
C ASN A 150 -10.04 -15.53 7.66
N PHE A 151 -9.67 -15.16 6.42
CA PHE A 151 -8.50 -15.72 5.76
C PHE A 151 -7.25 -15.50 6.60
N MET A 152 -6.95 -14.25 6.96
CA MET A 152 -5.74 -13.90 7.69
C MET A 152 -5.67 -14.63 9.04
N TYR A 153 -6.78 -14.68 9.78
CA TYR A 153 -6.84 -15.41 11.03
C TYR A 153 -6.50 -16.89 10.87
N ASN A 154 -7.13 -17.57 9.91
CA ASN A 154 -6.92 -18.99 9.66
C ASN A 154 -5.49 -19.28 9.14
N PHE A 155 -4.98 -18.45 8.24
CA PHE A 155 -3.61 -18.57 7.75
C PHE A 155 -2.58 -18.42 8.87
N ILE A 156 -2.71 -17.38 9.71
CA ILE A 156 -1.81 -17.17 10.86
C ILE A 156 -1.88 -18.36 11.82
N ARG A 157 -3.07 -18.87 12.08
CA ARG A 157 -3.25 -20.03 12.99
C ARG A 157 -2.55 -21.29 12.48
N GLN A 158 -2.58 -21.56 11.18
CA GLN A 158 -2.03 -22.79 10.60
C GLN A 158 -0.58 -22.63 10.14
N LYS A 159 -0.16 -21.45 9.73
CA LYS A 159 1.13 -21.16 9.07
C LYS A 159 1.90 -20.02 9.76
N SER A 160 1.80 -19.90 11.08
CA SER A 160 2.43 -18.79 11.84
C SER A 160 3.94 -18.66 11.61
N THR A 161 4.64 -19.78 11.43
CA THR A 161 6.09 -19.81 11.16
C THR A 161 6.44 -19.21 9.81
N SER A 162 5.54 -19.27 8.83
CA SER A 162 5.75 -18.71 7.49
C SER A 162 5.93 -17.19 7.53
N LEU A 163 5.30 -16.50 8.49
CA LEU A 163 5.43 -15.05 8.64
C LEU A 163 6.86 -14.59 8.93
N SER A 164 7.70 -15.46 9.50
CA SER A 164 9.12 -15.17 9.71
C SER A 164 9.87 -14.88 8.40
N LYS A 165 9.43 -15.45 7.28
CA LYS A 165 9.97 -15.22 5.94
C LYS A 165 9.80 -13.76 5.47
N LEU A 166 8.84 -13.01 6.07
CA LEU A 166 8.59 -11.62 5.75
C LEU A 166 9.47 -10.64 6.54
N LYS A 167 10.31 -11.13 7.47
CA LYS A 167 11.05 -10.27 8.40
C LYS A 167 11.84 -9.15 7.70
N GLU A 168 12.47 -9.44 6.56
CA GLU A 168 13.24 -8.46 5.78
C GLU A 168 12.52 -7.99 4.49
N HIS A 169 11.26 -8.39 4.31
CA HIS A 169 10.49 -8.04 3.13
C HIS A 169 9.84 -6.64 3.26
N SER A 170 9.58 -5.98 2.13
CA SER A 170 8.96 -4.65 2.07
C SER A 170 7.59 -4.56 2.74
N LEU A 171 6.87 -5.67 2.83
CA LEU A 171 5.60 -5.75 3.57
C LEU A 171 5.73 -5.36 5.05
N THR A 172 6.90 -5.56 5.66
CA THR A 172 7.15 -5.24 7.07
C THR A 172 7.80 -3.89 7.30
N ASN A 173 8.08 -3.09 6.26
CA ASN A 173 8.67 -1.76 6.40
C ASN A 173 7.85 -0.83 7.30
N LEU A 174 6.53 -1.02 7.32
CA LEU A 174 5.63 -0.32 8.23
C LEU A 174 5.95 -0.55 9.71
N LEU A 175 6.52 -1.71 10.05
CA LEU A 175 6.77 -2.16 11.42
C LEU A 175 8.21 -1.88 11.90
N ARG A 176 9.07 -1.38 11.04
CA ARG A 176 10.45 -0.97 11.31
C ARG A 176 10.51 0.53 11.48
#